data_23c9e61bb9322029a36789a9b3f7d220
#
_entry.id   23c9e61bb9322029a36789a9b3f7d220
#
_cell.length_a   1.000
_cell.length_b   1.000
_cell.length_c   1.000
_cell.angle_alpha   90.00
_cell.angle_beta   90.00
_cell.angle_gamma   90.00
#
_symmetry.space_group_name_H-M   'P 1'
#
loop_
_entity.id
_entity.type
_entity.pdbx_description
1 polymer ?
#
loop_
_entity_poly.entity_id
_entity_poly.type
_entity_poly.pdbx_seq_one_letter_code
_entity_poly.pdbx_strand_id
1 'polypeptide(L)'
;MSFNTDISSKLESSRNSLRKIARNDNTEFSKQSILNDMEKFVKMVNTMDETVLVPSRLMNLPQEGDDDPFSLFAMLNDLKTELLWAGDVEEQGDRARRVSDLSDTESDASSAAGDSGIEAEDERESAARAAASCRRHLRGLRHSLRQLTAAAAHLTRSYQEEVGAPV
;
A
#
# COMPACT_ATOMS: atom_id res chain seq x y z
N MET A 1 26.45 3.11 21.11
CA MET A 1 25.15 3.81 20.93
C MET A 1 24.94 4.26 19.49
N SER A 2 24.92 3.30 18.55
CA SER A 2 24.83 3.64 17.11
C SER A 2 23.55 3.18 16.41
N PHE A 3 22.57 2.66 17.16
CA PHE A 3 21.35 2.08 16.55
C PHE A 3 20.33 3.11 16.05
N ASN A 4 20.26 4.30 16.65
CA ASN A 4 19.30 5.32 16.25
C ASN A 4 19.67 6.00 14.92
N THR A 5 20.95 6.11 14.61
CA THR A 5 21.40 6.75 13.37
C THR A 5 21.12 5.88 12.14
N ASP A 6 21.17 4.56 12.29
CA ASP A 6 20.96 3.61 11.20
C ASP A 6 19.47 3.52 10.79
N ILE A 7 18.57 3.61 11.76
CA ILE A 7 17.12 3.61 11.50
C ILE A 7 16.70 4.91 10.80
N SER A 8 17.21 6.05 11.25
CA SER A 8 16.91 7.34 10.61
C SER A 8 17.40 7.38 9.16
N SER A 9 18.61 6.91 8.89
CA SER A 9 19.14 6.86 7.52
C SER A 9 18.34 5.93 6.60
N LYS A 10 17.85 4.82 7.11
CA LYS A 10 16.99 3.89 6.36
C LYS A 10 15.61 4.48 6.08
N LEU A 11 15.03 5.22 7.03
CA LEU A 11 13.76 5.92 6.84
C LEU A 11 13.88 7.03 5.79
N GLU A 12 14.95 7.81 5.83
CA GLU A 12 15.22 8.83 4.81
C GLU A 12 15.45 8.23 3.42
N SER A 13 16.15 7.11 3.35
CA SER A 13 16.34 6.38 2.10
C SER A 13 15.00 5.90 1.53
N SER A 14 14.09 5.40 2.36
CA SER A 14 12.76 4.98 1.94
C SER A 14 11.92 6.15 1.45
N ARG A 15 11.94 7.30 2.16
CA ARG A 15 11.26 8.53 1.73
C ARG A 15 11.78 9.04 0.39
N ASN A 16 13.09 9.02 0.19
CA ASN A 16 13.71 9.42 -1.06
C ASN A 16 13.33 8.48 -2.21
N SER A 17 13.21 7.19 -1.94
CA SER A 17 12.75 6.19 -2.91
C SER A 17 11.30 6.42 -3.33
N LEU A 18 10.40 6.71 -2.38
CA LEU A 18 9.00 7.03 -2.67
C LEU A 18 8.88 8.33 -3.49
N ARG A 19 9.70 9.35 -3.18
CA ARG A 19 9.73 10.58 -3.99
C ARG A 19 10.21 10.34 -5.42
N LYS A 20 11.15 9.42 -5.63
CA LYS A 20 11.60 9.03 -6.97
C LYS A 20 10.51 8.31 -7.75
N ILE A 21 9.76 7.41 -7.10
CA ILE A 21 8.59 6.76 -7.69
C ILE A 21 7.55 7.80 -8.10
N ALA A 22 7.25 8.76 -7.22
CA ALA A 22 6.30 9.84 -7.49
C ALA A 22 6.69 10.72 -8.69
N ARG A 23 7.99 10.91 -8.92
CA ARG A 23 8.52 11.67 -10.07
C ARG A 23 8.64 10.84 -11.35
N ASN A 24 8.27 9.57 -11.31
CA ASN A 24 8.45 8.63 -12.43
C ASN A 24 9.91 8.50 -12.90
N ASP A 25 10.86 8.73 -12.00
CA ASP A 25 12.27 8.50 -12.25
C ASP A 25 12.53 7.00 -12.42
N ASN A 26 13.40 6.63 -13.37
CA ASN A 26 13.80 5.24 -13.57
C ASN A 26 14.61 4.73 -12.37
N THR A 27 13.92 4.11 -11.43
CA THR A 27 14.51 3.49 -10.25
C THR A 27 14.41 1.98 -10.38
N GLU A 28 15.53 1.29 -10.32
CA GLU A 28 15.55 -0.17 -10.31
C GLU A 28 15.56 -0.68 -8.87
N PHE A 29 14.42 -1.19 -8.42
CA PHE A 29 14.32 -1.92 -7.16
C PHE A 29 14.42 -3.42 -7.39
N SER A 30 14.95 -4.15 -6.41
CA SER A 30 14.91 -5.60 -6.43
C SER A 30 13.47 -6.10 -6.67
N LYS A 31 13.30 -7.08 -7.56
CA LYS A 31 12.00 -7.70 -7.87
C LYS A 31 11.27 -8.26 -6.64
N GLN A 32 12.01 -8.49 -5.55
CA GLN A 32 11.46 -8.99 -4.28
C GLN A 32 11.14 -7.85 -3.29
N SER A 33 11.49 -6.60 -3.61
CA SER A 33 11.22 -5.45 -2.78
C SER A 33 9.76 -5.02 -2.87
N ILE A 34 9.18 -4.58 -1.75
CA ILE A 34 7.87 -3.93 -1.72
C ILE A 34 7.87 -2.64 -2.56
N LEU A 35 9.00 -1.94 -2.60
CA LEU A 35 9.16 -0.72 -3.39
C LEU A 35 8.99 -0.98 -4.89
N ASN A 36 9.44 -2.16 -5.38
CA ASN A 36 9.22 -2.55 -6.75
C ASN A 36 7.73 -2.82 -7.06
N ASP A 37 7.00 -3.42 -6.11
CA ASP A 37 5.56 -3.64 -6.29
C ASP A 37 4.79 -2.30 -6.21
N MET A 38 5.20 -1.37 -5.35
CA MET A 38 4.67 0.00 -5.28
C MET A 38 4.96 0.80 -6.57
N GLU A 39 6.18 0.74 -7.07
CA GLU A 39 6.57 1.39 -8.32
C GLU A 39 5.73 0.90 -9.50
N LYS A 40 5.53 -0.41 -9.61
CA LYS A 40 4.68 -0.99 -10.66
C LYS A 40 3.25 -0.52 -10.57
N PHE A 41 2.70 -0.47 -9.36
CA PHE A 41 1.36 0.03 -9.12
C PHE A 41 1.22 1.49 -9.56
N VAL A 42 2.12 2.37 -9.09
CA VAL A 42 2.09 3.80 -9.45
C VAL A 42 2.24 4.01 -10.96
N LYS A 43 3.17 3.29 -11.60
CA LYS A 43 3.35 3.36 -13.06
C LYS A 43 2.10 2.91 -13.81
N MET A 44 1.45 1.85 -13.34
CA MET A 44 0.23 1.35 -13.99
C MET A 44 -0.93 2.34 -13.84
N VAL A 45 -1.11 2.94 -12.66
CA VAL A 45 -2.14 3.96 -12.43
C VAL A 45 -1.85 5.21 -13.27
N ASN A 46 -0.59 5.63 -13.39
CA ASN A 46 -0.24 6.74 -14.28
C ASN A 46 -0.57 6.43 -15.74
N THR A 47 -0.26 5.23 -16.22
CA THR A 47 -0.64 4.78 -17.58
C THR A 47 -2.16 4.76 -17.76
N MET A 48 -2.89 4.34 -16.74
CA MET A 48 -4.35 4.39 -16.72
C MET A 48 -4.86 5.84 -16.86
N ASP A 49 -4.31 6.78 -16.09
CA ASP A 49 -4.68 8.21 -16.14
C ASP A 49 -4.38 8.83 -17.50
N GLU A 50 -3.26 8.48 -18.10
CA GLU A 50 -2.88 8.95 -19.45
C GLU A 50 -3.77 8.36 -20.55
N THR A 51 -4.32 7.18 -20.34
CA THR A 51 -5.16 6.46 -21.30
C THR A 51 -6.61 6.87 -21.18
N VAL A 52 -7.13 6.99 -19.96
CA VAL A 52 -8.53 7.32 -19.67
C VAL A 52 -8.72 8.83 -19.74
N LEU A 53 -8.78 9.37 -20.93
CA LEU A 53 -8.94 10.82 -21.16
C LEU A 53 -10.33 11.35 -20.78
N VAL A 54 -11.34 10.49 -20.80
CA VAL A 54 -12.73 10.83 -20.46
C VAL A 54 -13.26 9.83 -19.45
N PRO A 55 -13.01 10.05 -18.12
CA PRO A 55 -13.41 9.10 -17.09
C PRO A 55 -14.91 8.77 -17.04
N SER A 56 -15.77 9.70 -17.47
CA SER A 56 -17.21 9.46 -17.54
C SER A 56 -17.61 8.33 -18.50
N ARG A 57 -16.78 8.00 -19.48
CA ARG A 57 -17.01 6.87 -20.38
C ARG A 57 -16.85 5.51 -19.69
N LEU A 58 -16.16 5.46 -18.56
CA LEU A 58 -16.04 4.25 -17.76
C LEU A 58 -17.42 3.77 -17.24
N MET A 59 -18.39 4.68 -17.10
CA MET A 59 -19.75 4.32 -16.71
C MET A 59 -20.49 3.48 -17.78
N ASN A 60 -20.02 3.51 -19.02
CA ASN A 60 -20.60 2.74 -20.11
C ASN A 60 -19.99 1.35 -20.27
N LEU A 61 -18.92 1.06 -19.52
CA LEU A 61 -18.30 -0.24 -19.55
C LEU A 61 -19.20 -1.28 -18.87
N PRO A 62 -19.20 -2.53 -19.38
CA PRO A 62 -19.91 -3.60 -18.70
C PRO A 62 -19.37 -3.79 -17.29
N GLN A 63 -20.26 -3.80 -16.31
CA GLN A 63 -19.91 -4.11 -14.93
C GLN A 63 -19.60 -5.61 -14.84
N GLU A 64 -18.33 -5.95 -14.64
CA GLU A 64 -17.91 -7.29 -14.27
C GLU A 64 -17.76 -7.36 -12.74
N GLY A 65 -18.86 -7.68 -12.04
CA GLY A 65 -18.90 -7.77 -10.60
C GLY A 65 -19.64 -6.62 -9.94
N ASP A 66 -19.38 -6.43 -8.66
CA ASP A 66 -20.09 -5.48 -7.78
C ASP A 66 -19.48 -4.06 -7.84
N ASP A 67 -18.33 -3.90 -8.51
CA ASP A 67 -17.57 -2.65 -8.56
C ASP A 67 -17.85 -1.88 -9.86
N ASP A 68 -18.31 -0.64 -9.71
CA ASP A 68 -18.45 0.32 -10.81
C ASP A 68 -17.06 0.74 -11.34
N PRO A 69 -16.79 0.63 -12.66
CA PRO A 69 -15.49 0.98 -13.24
C PRO A 69 -15.04 2.42 -12.96
N PHE A 70 -15.96 3.36 -12.86
CA PHE A 70 -15.63 4.75 -12.50
C PHE A 70 -15.20 4.87 -11.03
N SER A 71 -15.89 4.19 -10.12
CA SER A 71 -15.51 4.13 -8.71
C SER A 71 -14.15 3.46 -8.51
N LEU A 72 -13.87 2.40 -9.27
CA LEU A 72 -12.59 1.71 -9.26
C LEU A 72 -11.45 2.65 -9.74
N PHE A 73 -11.68 3.42 -10.80
CA PHE A 73 -10.73 4.43 -11.30
C PHE A 73 -10.39 5.47 -10.23
N ALA A 74 -11.41 6.03 -9.57
CA ALA A 74 -11.23 7.00 -8.49
C ALA A 74 -10.45 6.40 -7.31
N MET A 75 -10.84 5.21 -6.84
CA MET A 75 -10.20 4.50 -5.74
C MET A 75 -8.71 4.21 -6.02
N LEU A 76 -8.36 3.81 -7.24
CA LEU A 76 -6.97 3.54 -7.62
C LEU A 76 -6.11 4.81 -7.57
N ASN A 77 -6.66 5.95 -7.98
CA ASN A 77 -5.98 7.25 -7.91
C ASN A 77 -5.82 7.74 -6.48
N ASP A 78 -6.85 7.60 -5.64
CA ASP A 78 -6.79 7.95 -4.23
C ASP A 78 -5.73 7.13 -3.51
N LEU A 79 -5.71 5.82 -3.74
CA LEU A 79 -4.71 4.94 -3.14
C LEU A 79 -3.28 5.25 -3.61
N LYS A 80 -3.09 5.60 -4.90
CA LYS A 80 -1.79 6.10 -5.39
C LYS A 80 -1.35 7.34 -4.61
N THR A 81 -2.26 8.26 -4.39
CA THR A 81 -1.99 9.49 -3.63
C THR A 81 -1.65 9.19 -2.18
N GLU A 82 -2.41 8.33 -1.52
CA GLU A 82 -2.13 7.88 -0.14
C GLU A 82 -0.75 7.21 -0.02
N LEU A 83 -0.41 6.32 -0.95
CA LEU A 83 0.90 5.64 -0.94
C LEU A 83 2.08 6.60 -1.12
N LEU A 84 1.92 7.65 -1.91
CA LEU A 84 2.99 8.60 -2.20
C LEU A 84 3.09 9.73 -1.17
N TRP A 85 1.99 10.12 -0.56
CA TRP A 85 1.88 11.30 0.29
C TRP A 85 1.38 11.01 1.70
N ALA A 86 1.36 9.75 2.14
CA ALA A 86 0.87 9.31 3.45
C ALA A 86 1.55 9.97 4.68
N GLY A 87 2.50 10.87 4.46
CA GLY A 87 3.16 11.62 5.53
C GLY A 87 2.47 12.92 5.96
N ASP A 88 1.48 13.40 5.22
CA ASP A 88 0.86 14.71 5.46
C ASP A 88 -0.58 14.65 5.99
N VAL A 89 -1.09 13.45 6.30
CA VAL A 89 -2.49 13.26 6.73
C VAL A 89 -2.60 13.03 8.24
N GLU A 90 -1.83 13.77 9.05
CA GLU A 90 -2.03 13.72 10.51
C GLU A 90 -3.14 14.65 11.03
N GLU A 91 -3.86 15.40 10.20
CA GLU A 91 -4.85 16.37 10.70
C GLU A 91 -6.28 16.25 10.18
N GLN A 92 -6.67 15.12 9.58
CA GLN A 92 -8.10 14.88 9.38
C GLN A 92 -8.52 13.52 9.97
N GLY A 93 -8.24 13.38 11.26
CA GLY A 93 -8.81 12.35 12.10
C GLY A 93 -10.32 12.50 12.16
N ASP A 94 -11.00 11.47 11.83
CA ASP A 94 -12.27 11.01 12.42
C ASP A 94 -13.24 10.28 11.47
N ARG A 95 -12.83 9.94 10.25
CA ARG A 95 -13.69 9.16 9.35
C ARG A 95 -13.21 7.75 8.99
N ALA A 96 -12.03 7.35 9.40
CA ALA A 96 -11.47 6.01 9.11
C ALA A 96 -11.60 5.01 10.28
N ARG A 97 -12.46 5.28 11.27
CA ARG A 97 -12.64 4.39 12.45
C ARG A 97 -13.69 3.29 12.27
N ARG A 98 -14.02 2.86 11.06
CA ARG A 98 -15.00 1.80 10.87
C ARG A 98 -14.52 0.52 10.19
N VAL A 99 -13.23 0.29 10.09
CA VAL A 99 -12.69 -0.98 9.60
C VAL A 99 -11.64 -1.55 10.55
N SER A 100 -11.84 -1.37 11.85
CA SER A 100 -10.99 -1.94 12.90
C SER A 100 -11.79 -2.87 13.80
N ASP A 101 -12.55 -3.77 13.22
CA ASP A 101 -13.17 -4.85 14.00
C ASP A 101 -12.69 -6.21 13.50
N LEU A 102 -11.38 -6.41 13.57
CA LEU A 102 -10.75 -7.71 13.60
C LEU A 102 -9.53 -7.63 14.54
N SER A 103 -9.76 -7.10 15.73
CA SER A 103 -8.82 -7.16 16.82
C SER A 103 -9.30 -8.20 17.81
N ASP A 104 -9.00 -9.43 17.53
CA ASP A 104 -8.97 -10.46 18.56
C ASP A 104 -7.69 -10.26 19.37
N THR A 105 -7.76 -9.35 20.30
CA THR A 105 -6.71 -9.11 21.28
C THR A 105 -7.21 -9.61 22.62
N GLU A 106 -6.93 -10.83 22.94
CA GLU A 106 -6.97 -11.29 24.31
C GLU A 106 -5.83 -10.60 25.07
N SER A 107 -6.20 -9.52 25.77
CA SER A 107 -5.36 -8.88 26.76
C SER A 107 -5.54 -9.61 28.06
N ASP A 108 -4.62 -10.48 28.39
CA ASP A 108 -4.47 -10.94 29.78
C ASP A 108 -3.38 -10.08 30.43
N ALA A 109 -3.86 -9.16 31.27
CA ALA A 109 -3.03 -8.35 32.13
C ALA A 109 -2.79 -9.11 33.41
N SER A 110 -1.62 -9.69 33.57
CA SER A 110 -1.13 -10.16 34.87
C SER A 110 0.15 -9.43 35.26
N SER A 111 -0.02 -8.50 36.15
CA SER A 111 1.05 -7.91 36.94
C SER A 111 1.63 -8.95 37.90
N ALA A 112 2.91 -9.23 37.80
CA ALA A 112 3.68 -9.75 38.96
C ALA A 112 5.15 -9.32 38.82
N ALA A 113 5.61 -8.70 39.88
CA ALA A 113 6.95 -8.19 40.08
C ALA A 113 7.98 -9.33 40.28
N GLY A 114 9.21 -9.09 39.81
CA GLY A 114 10.43 -9.64 40.36
C GLY A 114 11.14 -10.65 39.50
N ASP A 115 12.24 -10.23 39.02
CA ASP A 115 13.53 -10.90 38.87
C ASP A 115 14.25 -10.56 37.57
N SER A 116 15.41 -9.95 37.72
CA SER A 116 16.18 -9.28 36.64
C SER A 116 16.97 -10.22 35.71
N GLY A 117 16.48 -11.41 35.42
CA GLY A 117 17.15 -12.36 34.53
C GLY A 117 16.33 -12.78 33.30
N ILE A 118 15.04 -12.49 33.30
CA ILE A 118 14.06 -13.01 32.30
C ILE A 118 13.74 -11.99 31.21
N GLU A 119 14.03 -10.72 31.44
CA GLU A 119 13.63 -9.63 30.54
C GLU A 119 14.24 -9.71 29.12
N ALA A 120 15.47 -10.18 29.00
CA ALA A 120 16.14 -10.26 27.70
C ALA A 120 15.62 -11.39 26.79
N GLU A 121 15.09 -12.46 27.36
CA GLU A 121 14.48 -13.54 26.56
C GLU A 121 13.06 -13.16 26.12
N ASP A 122 12.33 -12.47 26.96
CA ASP A 122 10.98 -11.99 26.68
C ASP A 122 10.98 -10.90 25.60
N GLU A 123 11.98 -10.00 25.65
CA GLU A 123 12.19 -9.00 24.59
C GLU A 123 12.55 -9.63 23.24
N ARG A 124 13.37 -10.68 23.23
CA ARG A 124 13.72 -11.40 21.99
C ARG A 124 12.52 -12.12 21.39
N GLU A 125 11.71 -12.74 22.23
CA GLU A 125 10.50 -13.41 21.78
C GLU A 125 9.46 -12.41 21.27
N SER A 126 9.29 -11.28 21.96
CA SER A 126 8.44 -10.17 21.53
C SER A 126 8.91 -9.61 20.18
N ALA A 127 10.20 -9.35 20.02
CA ALA A 127 10.79 -8.89 18.77
C ALA A 127 10.61 -9.92 17.63
N ALA A 128 10.75 -11.20 17.91
CA ALA A 128 10.54 -12.26 16.92
C ALA A 128 9.07 -12.33 16.46
N ARG A 129 8.12 -12.19 17.39
CA ARG A 129 6.68 -12.11 17.07
C ARG A 129 6.36 -10.87 16.24
N ALA A 130 6.88 -9.71 16.61
CA ALA A 130 6.73 -8.47 15.87
C ALA A 130 7.30 -8.59 14.44
N ALA A 131 8.49 -9.18 14.29
CA ALA A 131 9.10 -9.43 13.00
C ALA A 131 8.27 -10.40 12.13
N ALA A 132 7.71 -11.44 12.73
CA ALA A 132 6.83 -12.37 12.03
C ALA A 132 5.54 -11.69 11.55
N SER A 133 4.94 -10.84 12.41
CA SER A 133 3.77 -10.03 12.07
C SER A 133 4.08 -9.06 10.93
N CYS A 134 5.17 -8.32 11.02
CA CYS A 134 5.62 -7.41 9.97
C CYS A 134 5.79 -8.13 8.62
N ARG A 135 6.44 -9.30 8.60
CA ARG A 135 6.57 -10.09 7.38
C ARG A 135 5.22 -10.55 6.81
N ARG A 136 4.25 -10.82 7.66
CA ARG A 136 2.89 -11.18 7.23
C ARG A 136 2.19 -10.01 6.58
N HIS A 137 2.25 -8.84 7.19
CA HIS A 137 1.67 -7.61 6.65
C HIS A 137 2.33 -7.20 5.32
N LEU A 138 3.66 -7.29 5.22
CA LEU A 138 4.37 -7.01 3.98
C LEU A 138 3.95 -7.95 2.86
N ARG A 139 3.76 -9.24 3.14
CA ARG A 139 3.28 -10.19 2.14
C ARG A 139 1.87 -9.87 1.69
N GLY A 140 0.98 -9.53 2.64
CA GLY A 140 -0.38 -9.10 2.33
C GLY A 140 -0.40 -7.85 1.47
N LEU A 141 0.34 -6.83 1.84
CA LEU A 141 0.44 -5.58 1.08
C LEU A 141 0.98 -5.81 -0.34
N ARG A 142 2.02 -6.62 -0.50
CA ARG A 142 2.53 -6.97 -1.84
C ARG A 142 1.49 -7.69 -2.70
N HIS A 143 0.72 -8.58 -2.09
CA HIS A 143 -0.35 -9.28 -2.79
C HIS A 143 -1.43 -8.28 -3.25
N SER A 144 -1.89 -7.41 -2.35
CA SER A 144 -2.87 -6.37 -2.68
C SER A 144 -2.39 -5.42 -3.77
N LEU A 145 -1.15 -4.94 -3.70
CA LEU A 145 -0.57 -4.07 -4.73
C LEU A 145 -0.55 -4.73 -6.11
N ARG A 146 -0.27 -6.03 -6.19
CA ARG A 146 -0.29 -6.77 -7.45
C ARG A 146 -1.71 -6.92 -8.00
N GLN A 147 -2.68 -7.19 -7.13
CA GLN A 147 -4.09 -7.25 -7.53
C GLN A 147 -4.58 -5.90 -8.06
N LEU A 148 -4.26 -4.81 -7.36
CA LEU A 148 -4.63 -3.45 -7.77
C LEU A 148 -3.92 -3.02 -9.07
N THR A 149 -2.68 -3.43 -9.27
CA THR A 149 -1.97 -3.23 -10.53
C THR A 149 -2.66 -3.96 -11.68
N ALA A 150 -3.10 -5.19 -11.46
CA ALA A 150 -3.84 -5.95 -12.45
C ALA A 150 -5.22 -5.33 -12.73
N ALA A 151 -5.91 -4.83 -11.72
CA ALA A 151 -7.19 -4.13 -11.88
C ALA A 151 -7.03 -2.84 -12.70
N ALA A 152 -6.00 -2.03 -12.43
CA ALA A 152 -5.70 -0.84 -13.22
C ALA A 152 -5.38 -1.18 -14.69
N ALA A 153 -4.62 -2.24 -14.93
CA ALA A 153 -4.31 -2.72 -16.28
C ALA A 153 -5.56 -3.23 -17.03
N HIS A 154 -6.45 -3.92 -16.32
CA HIS A 154 -7.71 -4.40 -16.88
C HIS A 154 -8.61 -3.23 -17.25
N LEU A 155 -8.79 -2.25 -16.35
CA LEU A 155 -9.59 -1.06 -16.59
C LEU A 155 -9.08 -0.26 -17.80
N THR A 156 -7.77 -0.07 -17.90
CA THR A 156 -7.12 0.59 -19.04
C THR A 156 -7.42 -0.11 -20.35
N ARG A 157 -7.34 -1.43 -20.38
CA ARG A 157 -7.63 -2.25 -21.56
C ARG A 157 -9.11 -2.13 -21.97
N SER A 158 -10.02 -2.32 -21.00
CA SER A 158 -11.46 -2.23 -21.25
C SER A 158 -11.87 -0.86 -21.81
N TYR A 159 -11.26 0.21 -21.29
CA TYR A 159 -11.47 1.55 -21.84
C TYR A 159 -10.96 1.67 -23.28
N GLN A 160 -9.79 1.14 -23.60
CA GLN A 160 -9.25 1.17 -24.96
C GLN A 160 -10.10 0.38 -25.93
N GLU A 161 -10.63 -0.75 -25.53
CA GLU A 161 -11.54 -1.59 -26.33
C GLU A 161 -12.85 -0.85 -26.62
N GLU A 162 -13.42 -0.16 -25.64
CA GLU A 162 -14.66 0.61 -25.80
C GLU A 162 -14.44 1.82 -26.74
N VAL A 163 -13.34 2.57 -26.55
CA VAL A 163 -13.04 3.77 -27.37
C VAL A 163 -12.55 3.40 -28.77
N GLY A 164 -11.88 2.26 -28.92
CA GLY A 164 -11.34 1.75 -30.18
C GLY A 164 -12.32 0.93 -31.00
N ALA A 165 -13.51 0.62 -30.49
CA ALA A 165 -14.53 -0.10 -31.24
C ALA A 165 -15.03 0.79 -32.41
N PRO A 166 -14.98 0.33 -33.64
CA PRO A 166 -15.54 1.09 -34.76
C PRO A 166 -17.05 1.23 -34.59
N VAL A 167 -17.55 2.44 -34.74
CA VAL A 167 -18.98 2.78 -34.74
C VAL A 167 -19.64 2.29 -36.02
#